data_0a6dd6c871f02fb152d1dbf5464f3c52
#
_entry.id   0a6dd6c871f02fb152d1dbf5464f3c52
#
_cell.length_a   1.000
_cell.length_b   1.000
_cell.length_c   1.000
_cell.angle_alpha   90.00
_cell.angle_beta   90.00
_cell.angle_gamma   90.00
#
_symmetry.space_group_name_H-M   'P 1'
#
loop_
_entity.id
_entity.type
_entity.pdbx_description
1 polymer ?
#
loop_
_entity_poly.entity_id
_entity_poly.type
_entity_poly.pdbx_seq_one_letter_code
_entity_poly.pdbx_strand_id
1 'polypeptide(L)'
;MSGLYDAFQRRLHVTGTLVTETGLHIGAATDGLDPTAVDNAVVRLPDGRPYIPGSSLKGVLRSFMERLQNSPGHWLVSPGAPPSECLHNESRKDLVKQFKRQRRSERELAEFVWDHLCPVCRLFGSQEFAGRVLVADLMPLEDRVLLERRHSVAIDRDTRTAAGGALFDLEVVAPGTRFALSILVENPSDAQVRDLMVVLLALSNGEIALGAKTASGLGRVRLVDARIADYGARDVLAAAWGGARPSYSLAEYVRLLGLEAEEPRVSREALQAALAALGPEVTWQQAQAVLREVFGGERGA
;
A
#
# COMPACT_ATOMS: atom_id res chain seq x y z
N MET A 1 15.42 -7.39 20.51
CA MET A 1 16.33 -7.29 19.35
C MET A 1 16.20 -5.89 18.81
N SER A 2 17.31 -5.19 18.57
CA SER A 2 17.27 -3.81 18.10
C SER A 2 16.58 -3.76 16.73
N GLY A 3 15.61 -2.88 16.55
CA GLY A 3 14.95 -2.64 15.26
C GLY A 3 15.82 -1.92 14.24
N LEU A 4 17.14 -1.92 14.43
CA LEU A 4 18.11 -1.19 13.63
C LEU A 4 18.64 -2.01 12.44
N TYR A 5 19.36 -1.35 11.55
CA TYR A 5 19.93 -1.94 10.31
C TYR A 5 21.37 -2.46 10.48
N ASP A 6 21.87 -2.57 11.72
CA ASP A 6 23.24 -2.95 12.05
C ASP A 6 23.58 -4.43 11.72
N ALA A 7 22.59 -5.25 11.39
CA ALA A 7 22.78 -6.64 11.02
C ALA A 7 21.79 -7.07 9.93
N PHE A 8 22.24 -7.92 9.02
CA PHE A 8 21.37 -8.62 8.08
C PHE A 8 20.78 -9.87 8.77
N GLN A 9 19.48 -9.84 9.05
CA GLN A 9 18.77 -10.94 9.73
C GLN A 9 17.87 -11.70 8.77
N ARG A 10 17.05 -10.95 7.99
CA ARG A 10 16.02 -11.50 7.12
C ARG A 10 15.72 -10.54 5.96
N ARG A 11 15.42 -11.07 4.82
CA ARG A 11 14.93 -10.33 3.68
C ARG A 11 13.71 -11.00 3.07
N LEU A 12 12.68 -10.22 2.85
CA LEU A 12 11.51 -10.62 2.09
C LEU A 12 11.59 -9.98 0.71
N HIS A 13 11.49 -10.80 -0.34
CA HIS A 13 11.42 -10.30 -1.71
C HIS A 13 10.10 -10.73 -2.33
N VAL A 14 9.26 -9.75 -2.63
CA VAL A 14 7.98 -9.95 -3.31
C VAL A 14 8.15 -9.57 -4.77
N THR A 15 7.85 -10.47 -5.67
CA THR A 15 7.81 -10.26 -7.12
C THR A 15 6.42 -10.60 -7.64
N GLY A 16 6.07 -10.08 -8.81
CA GLY A 16 4.78 -10.35 -9.43
C GLY A 16 4.51 -9.41 -10.59
N THR A 17 3.30 -9.41 -11.06
CA THR A 17 2.83 -8.55 -12.14
C THR A 17 1.70 -7.65 -11.64
N LEU A 18 1.86 -6.34 -11.80
CA LEU A 18 0.79 -5.39 -11.57
C LEU A 18 0.07 -5.13 -12.89
N VAL A 19 -1.22 -5.43 -12.95
CA VAL A 19 -2.06 -5.28 -14.14
C VAL A 19 -3.00 -4.10 -13.95
N THR A 20 -3.10 -3.23 -14.95
CA THR A 20 -4.10 -2.15 -14.98
C THR A 20 -5.46 -2.71 -15.35
N GLU A 21 -6.47 -2.57 -14.49
CA GLU A 21 -7.85 -2.97 -14.79
C GLU A 21 -8.62 -1.83 -15.47
N THR A 22 -8.29 -0.60 -15.15
CA THR A 22 -8.81 0.61 -15.82
C THR A 22 -7.65 1.49 -16.28
N GLY A 23 -7.92 2.55 -17.04
CA GLY A 23 -6.90 3.48 -17.48
C GLY A 23 -6.09 4.02 -16.28
N LEU A 24 -4.77 4.03 -16.40
CA LEU A 24 -3.87 4.48 -15.34
C LEU A 24 -3.21 5.81 -15.72
N HIS A 25 -3.34 6.81 -14.86
CA HIS A 25 -2.63 8.07 -15.00
C HIS A 25 -1.70 8.30 -13.80
N ILE A 26 -0.40 8.30 -14.06
CA ILE A 26 0.62 8.78 -13.12
C ILE A 26 1.31 9.94 -13.82
N GLY A 27 0.99 11.17 -13.36
CA GLY A 27 1.44 12.40 -14.03
C GLY A 27 2.95 12.58 -13.97
N ALA A 28 3.54 13.01 -15.08
CA ALA A 28 4.87 13.60 -15.10
C ALA A 28 4.83 15.03 -14.51
N ALA A 29 5.96 15.51 -13.99
CA ALA A 29 6.11 16.95 -13.76
C ALA A 29 6.00 17.65 -15.13
N THR A 30 5.05 18.59 -15.25
CA THR A 30 4.86 19.36 -16.49
C THR A 30 6.00 20.38 -16.61
N ASP A 31 6.94 20.13 -17.52
CA ASP A 31 7.80 21.17 -18.03
C ASP A 31 6.98 21.98 -19.05
N GLY A 32 6.34 23.05 -18.60
CA GLY A 32 5.33 23.85 -19.32
C GLY A 32 5.84 24.67 -20.54
N LEU A 33 6.80 24.17 -21.31
CA LEU A 33 7.42 24.89 -22.41
C LEU A 33 7.05 24.36 -23.81
N ASP A 34 6.41 23.19 -23.92
CA ASP A 34 5.98 22.63 -25.22
C ASP A 34 4.47 22.81 -25.42
N PRO A 35 4.05 23.73 -26.31
CA PRO A 35 2.62 23.97 -26.57
C PRO A 35 1.92 22.81 -27.28
N THR A 36 2.65 21.80 -27.76
CA THR A 36 2.10 20.58 -28.39
C THR A 36 2.01 19.42 -27.42
N ALA A 37 2.59 19.55 -26.21
CA ALA A 37 2.53 18.53 -25.18
C ALA A 37 1.11 18.38 -24.64
N VAL A 38 0.78 17.16 -24.17
CA VAL A 38 -0.47 16.90 -23.45
C VAL A 38 -0.39 17.60 -22.10
N ASP A 39 -1.44 18.34 -21.72
CA ASP A 39 -1.49 19.08 -20.44
C ASP A 39 -1.15 18.22 -19.22
N ASN A 40 -1.58 16.96 -19.25
CA ASN A 40 -1.31 15.97 -18.21
C ASN A 40 -0.77 14.69 -18.84
N ALA A 41 0.53 14.69 -19.14
CA ALA A 41 1.22 13.51 -19.67
C ALA A 41 1.52 12.48 -18.57
N VAL A 42 1.59 11.19 -18.93
CA VAL A 42 2.09 10.15 -18.03
C VAL A 42 3.62 10.19 -17.94
N VAL A 43 4.15 9.80 -16.78
CA VAL A 43 5.59 9.65 -16.59
C VAL A 43 6.14 8.54 -17.49
N ARG A 44 7.30 8.80 -18.12
CA ARG A 44 7.91 7.91 -19.11
C ARG A 44 9.39 7.69 -18.86
N LEU A 45 9.87 6.56 -19.32
CA LEU A 45 11.29 6.28 -19.50
C LEU A 45 11.89 7.11 -20.65
N PRO A 46 13.22 7.19 -20.75
CA PRO A 46 13.87 7.87 -21.88
C PRO A 46 13.53 7.29 -23.26
N ASP A 47 13.14 6.01 -23.32
CA ASP A 47 12.69 5.34 -24.54
C ASP A 47 11.21 5.59 -24.89
N GLY A 48 10.52 6.43 -24.10
CA GLY A 48 9.13 6.82 -24.29
C GLY A 48 8.09 5.88 -23.68
N ARG A 49 8.47 4.72 -23.14
CA ARG A 49 7.55 3.79 -22.48
C ARG A 49 7.10 4.34 -21.12
N PRO A 50 5.81 4.25 -20.76
CA PRO A 50 5.34 4.64 -19.44
C PRO A 50 5.85 3.64 -18.40
N TYR A 51 6.11 4.12 -17.20
CA TYR A 51 6.44 3.27 -16.06
C TYR A 51 5.70 3.73 -14.80
N ILE A 52 5.70 2.91 -13.77
CA ILE A 52 5.13 3.27 -12.47
C ILE A 52 6.29 3.53 -11.51
N PRO A 53 6.51 4.77 -11.04
CA PRO A 53 7.52 5.04 -10.03
C PRO A 53 7.27 4.21 -8.78
N GLY A 54 8.30 3.56 -8.26
CA GLY A 54 8.22 2.78 -7.02
C GLY A 54 7.75 3.61 -5.83
N SER A 55 8.08 4.91 -5.83
CA SER A 55 7.59 5.87 -4.83
C SER A 55 6.06 6.02 -4.86
N SER A 56 5.44 6.01 -6.05
CA SER A 56 3.99 6.11 -6.21
C SER A 56 3.29 4.88 -5.64
N LEU A 57 3.76 3.68 -5.98
CA LEU A 57 3.20 2.45 -5.41
C LEU A 57 3.45 2.38 -3.89
N LYS A 58 4.67 2.67 -3.44
CA LYS A 58 4.99 2.70 -2.00
C LYS A 58 4.09 3.65 -1.23
N GLY A 59 3.81 4.84 -1.77
CA GLY A 59 2.92 5.83 -1.17
C GLY A 59 1.49 5.32 -0.99
N VAL A 60 0.95 4.65 -2.00
CA VAL A 60 -0.41 4.10 -1.95
C VAL A 60 -0.52 2.93 -0.98
N LEU A 61 0.46 2.00 -0.98
CA LEU A 61 0.52 0.90 -0.02
C LEU A 61 0.61 1.43 1.42
N ARG A 62 1.45 2.44 1.66
CA ARG A 62 1.55 3.13 2.94
C ARG A 62 0.21 3.74 3.36
N SER A 63 -0.44 4.51 2.49
CA SER A 63 -1.72 5.15 2.77
C SER A 63 -2.83 4.12 3.08
N PHE A 64 -2.80 2.96 2.43
CA PHE A 64 -3.73 1.88 2.75
C PHE A 64 -3.47 1.32 4.15
N MET A 65 -2.22 1.08 4.51
CA MET A 65 -1.83 0.61 5.84
C MET A 65 -2.15 1.64 6.93
N GLU A 66 -2.00 2.95 6.66
CA GLU A 66 -2.42 4.03 7.57
C GLU A 66 -3.93 4.01 7.81
N ARG A 67 -4.74 3.73 6.79
CA ARG A 67 -6.19 3.56 6.96
C ARG A 67 -6.53 2.35 7.83
N LEU A 68 -5.85 1.23 7.65
CA LEU A 68 -6.01 0.04 8.52
C LEU A 68 -5.64 0.36 9.97
N GLN A 69 -4.55 1.09 10.18
CA GLN A 69 -4.10 1.51 11.52
C GLN A 69 -5.12 2.40 12.23
N ASN A 70 -5.79 3.29 11.48
CA ASN A 70 -6.75 4.25 12.02
C ASN A 70 -8.19 3.70 12.09
N SER A 71 -8.44 2.51 11.54
CA SER A 71 -9.76 1.89 11.54
C SER A 71 -10.13 1.32 12.92
N PRO A 72 -11.41 1.34 13.31
CA PRO A 72 -11.87 0.67 14.53
C PRO A 72 -11.50 -0.83 14.49
N GLY A 73 -10.91 -1.34 15.57
CA GLY A 73 -10.55 -2.75 15.68
C GLY A 73 -9.06 -3.07 15.55
N HIS A 74 -8.20 -2.08 15.30
CA HIS A 74 -6.73 -2.24 15.28
C HIS A 74 -6.26 -3.43 14.43
N TRP A 75 -6.41 -3.31 13.10
CA TRP A 75 -6.08 -4.37 12.14
C TRP A 75 -4.59 -4.71 12.04
N LEU A 76 -3.71 -3.79 12.48
CA LEU A 76 -2.28 -4.06 12.48
C LEU A 76 -1.86 -4.78 13.75
N VAL A 77 -1.05 -5.81 13.59
CA VAL A 77 -0.51 -6.61 14.70
C VAL A 77 0.93 -6.21 15.09
N SER A 78 1.58 -5.39 14.27
CA SER A 78 2.94 -4.90 14.56
C SER A 78 2.95 -3.95 15.75
N PRO A 79 3.89 -4.11 16.69
CA PRO A 79 4.05 -3.16 17.78
C PRO A 79 4.57 -1.81 17.28
N GLY A 80 4.20 -0.74 17.96
CA GLY A 80 4.67 0.61 17.69
C GLY A 80 3.98 1.64 18.57
N ALA A 81 4.44 2.89 18.50
CA ALA A 81 3.76 3.98 19.16
C ALA A 81 2.35 4.19 18.57
N PRO A 82 1.39 4.64 19.34
CA PRO A 82 0.09 5.05 18.81
C PRO A 82 0.28 6.11 17.69
N PRO A 83 -0.60 6.14 16.67
CA PRO A 83 -0.48 7.13 15.58
C PRO A 83 -0.41 8.58 16.07
N SER A 84 -1.17 8.92 17.12
CA SER A 84 -1.17 10.24 17.76
C SER A 84 0.17 10.60 18.44
N GLU A 85 0.96 9.60 18.78
CA GLU A 85 2.26 9.75 19.46
C GLU A 85 3.47 9.55 18.54
N CYS A 86 3.26 9.22 17.30
CA CYS A 86 4.32 8.97 16.35
C CYS A 86 5.11 10.24 16.00
N LEU A 87 6.44 10.09 15.87
CA LEU A 87 7.35 11.18 15.52
C LEU A 87 7.10 11.79 14.15
N HIS A 88 6.33 11.15 13.26
CA HIS A 88 5.95 11.77 11.98
C HIS A 88 4.97 12.95 12.15
N ASN A 89 4.30 13.05 13.31
CA ASN A 89 3.41 14.16 13.60
C ASN A 89 4.19 15.46 13.79
N GLU A 90 3.69 16.56 13.20
CA GLU A 90 4.30 17.88 13.26
C GLU A 90 4.56 18.34 14.72
N SER A 91 3.60 18.07 15.61
CA SER A 91 3.69 18.39 17.05
C SER A 91 4.82 17.68 17.79
N ARG A 92 5.41 16.62 17.19
CA ARG A 92 6.46 15.81 17.82
C ARG A 92 7.87 16.01 17.21
N LYS A 93 7.99 16.79 16.14
CA LYS A 93 9.28 17.04 15.46
C LYS A 93 10.37 17.63 16.38
N ASP A 94 9.97 18.39 17.38
CA ASP A 94 10.94 18.99 18.30
C ASP A 94 11.54 17.98 19.31
N LEU A 95 10.90 16.84 19.55
CA LEU A 95 11.44 15.81 20.45
C LEU A 95 12.79 15.26 19.95
N VAL A 96 12.92 15.01 18.65
CA VAL A 96 14.17 14.56 18.05
C VAL A 96 15.26 15.61 18.17
N LYS A 97 14.92 16.90 17.95
CA LYS A 97 15.86 18.00 18.14
C LYS A 97 16.33 18.13 19.59
N GLN A 98 15.41 17.99 20.55
CA GLN A 98 15.73 18.00 21.98
C GLN A 98 16.64 16.82 22.34
N PHE A 99 16.35 15.62 21.85
CA PHE A 99 17.18 14.45 22.09
C PHE A 99 18.60 14.60 21.52
N LYS A 100 18.74 15.12 20.28
CA LYS A 100 20.04 15.41 19.65
C LYS A 100 20.89 16.39 20.45
N ARG A 101 20.28 17.36 21.14
CA ARG A 101 21.01 18.33 22.02
C ARG A 101 21.63 17.69 23.25
N GLN A 102 21.20 16.51 23.68
CA GLN A 102 21.71 15.80 24.84
C GLN A 102 23.07 15.10 24.60
N ARG A 103 23.70 15.26 23.41
CA ARG A 103 25.00 14.69 23.05
C ARG A 103 25.09 13.16 23.25
N ARG A 104 23.99 12.44 23.01
CA ARG A 104 23.93 10.98 23.06
C ARG A 104 24.52 10.37 21.78
N SER A 105 24.79 9.07 21.83
CA SER A 105 25.30 8.32 20.67
C SER A 105 24.25 8.24 19.55
N GLU A 106 24.71 8.03 18.30
CA GLU A 106 23.82 7.81 17.16
C GLU A 106 22.92 6.59 17.35
N ARG A 107 23.43 5.55 18.04
CA ARG A 107 22.65 4.36 18.37
C ARG A 107 21.49 4.67 19.31
N GLU A 108 21.74 5.41 20.39
CA GLU A 108 20.68 5.84 21.31
C GLU A 108 19.63 6.71 20.60
N LEU A 109 20.07 7.55 19.67
CA LEU A 109 19.13 8.33 18.84
C LEU A 109 18.28 7.43 17.95
N ALA A 110 18.88 6.44 17.30
CA ALA A 110 18.15 5.51 16.43
C ALA A 110 17.16 4.65 17.22
N GLU A 111 17.54 4.18 18.42
CA GLU A 111 16.66 3.44 19.33
C GLU A 111 15.51 4.34 19.82
N PHE A 112 15.80 5.57 20.22
CA PHE A 112 14.78 6.55 20.61
C PHE A 112 13.78 6.80 19.47
N VAL A 113 14.28 7.04 18.25
CA VAL A 113 13.41 7.24 17.08
C VAL A 113 12.55 6.00 16.83
N TRP A 114 13.17 4.82 16.83
CA TRP A 114 12.45 3.56 16.61
C TRP A 114 11.30 3.36 17.61
N ASP A 115 11.54 3.59 18.89
CA ASP A 115 10.54 3.36 19.94
C ASP A 115 9.34 4.32 19.82
N HIS A 116 9.57 5.51 19.25
CA HIS A 116 8.53 6.52 19.06
C HIS A 116 7.91 6.52 17.65
N LEU A 117 8.18 5.50 16.81
CA LEU A 117 7.52 5.32 15.52
C LEU A 117 6.30 4.39 15.63
N CYS A 118 5.23 4.75 14.93
CA CYS A 118 4.07 3.86 14.76
C CYS A 118 4.41 2.69 13.82
N PRO A 119 3.59 1.62 13.80
CA PRO A 119 3.80 0.45 12.95
C PRO A 119 4.07 0.80 11.47
N VAL A 120 3.29 1.72 10.91
CA VAL A 120 3.45 2.14 9.51
C VAL A 120 4.79 2.82 9.27
N CYS A 121 5.20 3.74 10.14
CA CYS A 121 6.49 4.44 10.01
C CYS A 121 7.69 3.50 10.24
N ARG A 122 7.57 2.49 11.08
CA ARG A 122 8.60 1.45 11.25
C ARG A 122 8.80 0.63 9.98
N LEU A 123 7.76 0.45 9.18
CA LEU A 123 7.80 -0.34 7.94
C LEU A 123 8.11 0.52 6.71
N PHE A 124 7.38 1.60 6.51
CA PHE A 124 7.49 2.44 5.30
C PHE A 124 8.47 3.60 5.44
N GLY A 125 8.92 3.90 6.65
CA GLY A 125 9.87 4.96 6.93
C GLY A 125 9.23 6.27 7.40
N SER A 126 10.08 7.19 7.85
CA SER A 126 9.75 8.55 8.25
C SER A 126 10.88 9.49 7.85
N GLN A 127 10.79 10.77 8.16
CA GLN A 127 11.90 11.73 7.94
C GLN A 127 13.16 11.37 8.76
N GLU A 128 12.97 10.73 9.92
CA GLU A 128 14.04 10.42 10.87
C GLU A 128 14.50 8.95 10.81
N PHE A 129 13.83 8.10 10.05
CA PHE A 129 14.15 6.68 9.97
C PHE A 129 13.86 6.11 8.57
N ALA A 130 14.84 5.44 7.99
CA ALA A 130 14.69 4.78 6.69
C ALA A 130 13.64 3.66 6.76
N GLY A 131 12.78 3.57 5.75
CA GLY A 131 11.78 2.49 5.66
C GLY A 131 12.41 1.16 5.30
N ARG A 132 11.85 0.08 5.83
CA ARG A 132 12.24 -1.30 5.51
C ARG A 132 11.76 -1.74 4.14
N VAL A 133 10.64 -1.19 3.67
CA VAL A 133 10.06 -1.47 2.36
C VAL A 133 10.75 -0.63 1.30
N LEU A 134 11.34 -1.30 0.31
CA LEU A 134 11.93 -0.72 -0.89
C LEU A 134 11.12 -1.22 -2.09
N VAL A 135 10.56 -0.30 -2.86
CA VAL A 135 9.79 -0.62 -4.06
C VAL A 135 10.58 -0.13 -5.27
N ALA A 136 10.92 -1.05 -6.16
CA ALA A 136 11.55 -0.70 -7.42
C ALA A 136 10.55 -0.01 -8.35
N ASP A 137 11.05 0.79 -9.31
CA ASP A 137 10.20 1.29 -10.38
C ASP A 137 9.66 0.10 -11.20
N LEU A 138 8.37 0.13 -11.50
CA LEU A 138 7.70 -0.96 -12.21
C LEU A 138 7.79 -0.70 -13.70
N MET A 139 8.59 -1.50 -14.38
CA MET A 139 8.75 -1.41 -15.83
C MET A 139 7.63 -2.16 -16.53
N PRO A 140 7.14 -1.66 -17.69
CA PRO A 140 6.17 -2.39 -18.48
C PRO A 140 6.78 -3.69 -19.00
N LEU A 141 6.00 -4.75 -19.02
CA LEU A 141 6.38 -6.05 -19.58
C LEU A 141 6.26 -6.10 -21.10
N GLU A 142 5.46 -5.21 -21.66
CA GLU A 142 5.29 -5.05 -23.09
C GLU A 142 6.32 -4.06 -23.68
N ASP A 143 6.86 -4.37 -24.86
CA ASP A 143 7.75 -3.45 -25.59
C ASP A 143 7.01 -2.21 -26.08
N ARG A 144 5.70 -2.33 -26.34
CA ARG A 144 4.82 -1.24 -26.73
C ARG A 144 3.62 -1.19 -25.83
N VAL A 145 3.42 -0.03 -25.22
CA VAL A 145 2.28 0.24 -24.34
C VAL A 145 1.35 1.22 -25.04
N LEU A 146 0.07 0.88 -25.09
CA LEU A 146 -0.94 1.76 -25.64
C LEU A 146 -1.23 2.89 -24.64
N LEU A 147 -1.14 4.12 -25.14
CA LEU A 147 -1.53 5.32 -24.44
C LEU A 147 -2.78 5.91 -25.08
N GLU A 148 -3.76 6.23 -24.27
CA GLU A 148 -5.01 6.86 -24.67
C GLU A 148 -5.00 8.34 -24.28
N ARG A 149 -5.43 9.22 -25.16
CA ARG A 149 -5.70 10.61 -24.82
C ARG A 149 -7.18 10.76 -24.50
N ARG A 150 -7.49 11.27 -23.33
CA ARG A 150 -8.86 11.56 -22.88
C ARG A 150 -9.06 13.06 -22.75
N HIS A 151 -10.01 13.58 -23.52
CA HIS A 151 -10.44 14.96 -23.41
C HIS A 151 -11.37 15.10 -22.23
N SER A 152 -11.10 16.07 -21.36
CA SER A 152 -11.92 16.37 -20.18
C SER A 152 -12.31 17.83 -20.20
N VAL A 153 -13.51 18.13 -19.68
CA VAL A 153 -14.04 19.48 -19.56
C VAL A 153 -14.52 19.70 -18.14
N ALA A 154 -14.21 20.85 -17.56
CA ALA A 154 -14.85 21.26 -16.34
C ALA A 154 -16.19 21.92 -16.68
N ILE A 155 -17.25 21.48 -16.00
CA ILE A 155 -18.60 22.04 -16.14
C ILE A 155 -18.81 23.05 -15.04
N ASP A 156 -19.19 24.28 -15.42
CA ASP A 156 -19.62 25.30 -14.48
C ASP A 156 -20.93 24.85 -13.81
N ARG A 157 -21.00 24.96 -12.48
CA ARG A 157 -22.13 24.45 -11.69
C ARG A 157 -23.37 25.29 -11.82
N ASP A 158 -23.20 26.57 -12.05
CA ASP A 158 -24.32 27.55 -12.10
C ASP A 158 -24.94 27.58 -13.49
N THR A 159 -24.12 27.64 -14.52
CA THR A 159 -24.57 27.67 -15.94
C THR A 159 -24.78 26.29 -16.57
N ARG A 160 -24.20 25.24 -16.00
CA ARG A 160 -24.16 23.87 -16.54
C ARG A 160 -23.53 23.77 -17.93
N THR A 161 -22.75 24.77 -18.31
CA THR A 161 -21.99 24.80 -19.57
C THR A 161 -20.50 24.54 -19.29
N ALA A 162 -19.72 24.33 -20.35
CA ALA A 162 -18.26 24.24 -20.22
C ALA A 162 -17.71 25.55 -19.63
N ALA A 163 -16.94 25.47 -18.55
CA ALA A 163 -16.25 26.64 -18.01
C ALA A 163 -15.22 27.11 -19.05
N GLY A 164 -15.14 28.43 -19.29
CA GLY A 164 -14.25 29.00 -20.29
C GLY A 164 -12.78 28.59 -20.05
N GLY A 165 -12.12 28.02 -21.04
CA GLY A 165 -10.73 27.57 -20.97
C GLY A 165 -10.48 26.29 -20.17
N ALA A 166 -11.52 25.54 -19.80
CA ALA A 166 -11.44 24.36 -18.95
C ALA A 166 -11.39 23.03 -19.70
N LEU A 167 -11.03 23.03 -20.98
CA LEU A 167 -10.66 21.83 -21.72
C LEU A 167 -9.23 21.48 -21.36
N PHE A 168 -9.00 20.24 -20.93
CA PHE A 168 -7.68 19.70 -20.69
C PHE A 168 -7.57 18.25 -21.17
N ASP A 169 -6.41 17.92 -21.67
CA ASP A 169 -6.09 16.59 -22.13
C ASP A 169 -5.42 15.78 -21.03
N LEU A 170 -5.90 14.56 -20.86
CA LEU A 170 -5.34 13.59 -19.92
C LEU A 170 -4.84 12.37 -20.70
N GLU A 171 -3.58 12.07 -20.56
CA GLU A 171 -3.02 10.83 -21.09
C GLU A 171 -3.16 9.72 -20.06
N VAL A 172 -3.54 8.53 -20.48
CA VAL A 172 -3.67 7.36 -19.63
C VAL A 172 -3.05 6.13 -20.28
N VAL A 173 -2.44 5.29 -19.48
CA VAL A 173 -2.02 3.95 -19.87
C VAL A 173 -3.26 3.08 -20.02
N ALA A 174 -3.38 2.35 -21.12
CA ALA A 174 -4.55 1.52 -21.42
C ALA A 174 -4.75 0.39 -20.39
N PRO A 175 -6.01 -0.02 -20.15
CA PRO A 175 -6.31 -1.21 -19.37
C PRO A 175 -5.63 -2.46 -19.94
N GLY A 176 -5.29 -3.42 -19.07
CA GLY A 176 -4.61 -4.66 -19.45
C GLY A 176 -3.10 -4.54 -19.54
N THR A 177 -2.52 -3.36 -19.40
CA THR A 177 -1.06 -3.19 -19.38
C THR A 177 -0.47 -3.83 -18.13
N ARG A 178 0.65 -4.54 -18.32
CA ARG A 178 1.33 -5.29 -17.25
C ARG A 178 2.65 -4.66 -16.89
N PHE A 179 2.91 -4.55 -15.59
CA PHE A 179 4.15 -3.99 -15.05
C PHE A 179 4.83 -4.98 -14.11
N ALA A 180 6.15 -5.11 -14.22
CA ALA A 180 6.95 -5.95 -13.33
C ALA A 180 7.01 -5.33 -11.93
N LEU A 181 6.57 -6.07 -10.92
CA LEU A 181 6.63 -5.65 -9.52
C LEU A 181 7.81 -6.29 -8.81
N SER A 182 8.56 -5.49 -8.07
CA SER A 182 9.60 -5.95 -7.16
C SER A 182 9.61 -5.10 -5.89
N ILE A 183 9.37 -5.75 -4.75
CA ILE A 183 9.39 -5.14 -3.42
C ILE A 183 10.38 -5.92 -2.56
N LEU A 184 11.36 -5.20 -1.98
CA LEU A 184 12.26 -5.76 -0.97
C LEU A 184 11.88 -5.23 0.40
N VAL A 185 11.92 -6.10 1.41
CA VAL A 185 11.71 -5.70 2.81
C VAL A 185 12.88 -6.21 3.63
N GLU A 186 13.56 -5.29 4.32
CA GLU A 186 14.76 -5.61 5.10
C GLU A 186 14.43 -5.78 6.57
N ASN A 187 14.90 -6.89 7.14
CA ASN A 187 14.74 -7.23 8.56
C ASN A 187 13.30 -7.06 9.11
N PRO A 188 12.24 -7.47 8.39
CA PRO A 188 10.91 -7.37 8.93
C PRO A 188 10.71 -8.35 10.09
N SER A 189 9.99 -7.93 11.13
CA SER A 189 9.46 -8.85 12.13
C SER A 189 8.27 -9.65 11.56
N ASP A 190 7.93 -10.78 12.17
CA ASP A 190 6.76 -11.57 11.73
C ASP A 190 5.46 -10.75 11.75
N ALA A 191 5.29 -9.89 12.74
CA ALA A 191 4.15 -8.99 12.80
C ALA A 191 4.12 -8.01 11.61
N GLN A 192 5.27 -7.43 11.24
CA GLN A 192 5.38 -6.54 10.08
C GLN A 192 5.11 -7.28 8.76
N VAL A 193 5.56 -8.52 8.66
CA VAL A 193 5.26 -9.37 7.50
C VAL A 193 3.76 -9.63 7.40
N ARG A 194 3.09 -9.95 8.51
CA ARG A 194 1.62 -10.15 8.55
C ARG A 194 0.88 -8.89 8.09
N ASP A 195 1.23 -7.73 8.62
CA ASP A 195 0.62 -6.46 8.23
C ASP A 195 0.81 -6.17 6.73
N LEU A 196 2.02 -6.43 6.20
CA LEU A 196 2.30 -6.27 4.78
C LEU A 196 1.49 -7.23 3.90
N MET A 197 1.29 -8.49 4.35
CA MET A 197 0.47 -9.46 3.61
C MET A 197 -0.97 -8.99 3.44
N VAL A 198 -1.56 -8.35 4.46
CA VAL A 198 -2.90 -7.76 4.35
C VAL A 198 -2.95 -6.71 3.24
N VAL A 199 -1.94 -5.85 3.16
CA VAL A 199 -1.84 -4.83 2.11
C VAL A 199 -1.65 -5.44 0.72
N LEU A 200 -0.84 -6.49 0.60
CA LEU A 200 -0.63 -7.19 -0.67
C LEU A 200 -1.86 -7.99 -1.12
N LEU A 201 -2.62 -8.56 -0.18
CA LEU A 201 -3.91 -9.19 -0.47
C LEU A 201 -4.92 -8.17 -0.99
N ALA A 202 -5.01 -6.98 -0.38
CA ALA A 202 -5.88 -5.91 -0.85
C ALA A 202 -5.47 -5.45 -2.27
N LEU A 203 -4.17 -5.36 -2.56
CA LEU A 203 -3.68 -5.07 -3.91
C LEU A 203 -4.03 -6.20 -4.90
N SER A 204 -3.93 -7.45 -4.48
CA SER A 204 -4.30 -8.62 -5.30
C SER A 204 -5.81 -8.70 -5.56
N ASN A 205 -6.63 -8.21 -4.64
CA ASN A 205 -8.08 -8.15 -4.80
C ASN A 205 -8.57 -6.91 -5.58
N GLY A 206 -7.67 -5.99 -5.98
CA GLY A 206 -8.04 -4.76 -6.69
C GLY A 206 -8.70 -3.69 -5.81
N GLU A 207 -8.47 -3.75 -4.49
CA GLU A 207 -9.02 -2.78 -3.51
C GLU A 207 -8.18 -1.50 -3.42
N ILE A 208 -6.99 -1.49 -4.00
CA ILE A 208 -6.06 -0.37 -3.99
C ILE A 208 -6.02 0.25 -5.37
N ALA A 209 -6.34 1.55 -5.46
CA ALA A 209 -6.21 2.32 -6.68
C ALA A 209 -4.91 3.13 -6.69
N LEU A 210 -4.30 3.31 -7.87
CA LEU A 210 -3.01 3.95 -8.07
C LEU A 210 -3.13 5.14 -9.02
N GLY A 211 -2.38 6.19 -8.76
CA GLY A 211 -2.32 7.38 -9.62
C GLY A 211 -3.42 8.40 -9.35
N ALA A 212 -3.65 9.27 -10.31
CA ALA A 212 -4.62 10.35 -10.21
C ALA A 212 -6.00 9.98 -10.78
N LYS A 213 -7.02 10.79 -10.45
CA LYS A 213 -8.42 10.63 -10.94
C LYS A 213 -9.06 9.29 -10.55
N THR A 214 -8.66 8.70 -9.43
CA THR A 214 -9.22 7.43 -8.94
C THR A 214 -10.71 7.54 -8.61
N ALA A 215 -11.17 8.68 -8.10
CA ALA A 215 -12.59 8.95 -7.89
C ALA A 215 -13.42 9.02 -9.19
N SER A 216 -12.75 9.18 -10.34
CA SER A 216 -13.37 9.19 -11.67
C SER A 216 -13.18 7.86 -12.41
N GLY A 217 -12.86 6.79 -11.70
CA GLY A 217 -12.78 5.42 -12.23
C GLY A 217 -11.44 5.02 -12.85
N LEU A 218 -10.42 5.88 -12.76
CA LEU A 218 -9.06 5.53 -13.20
C LEU A 218 -8.28 4.81 -12.09
N GLY A 219 -7.19 4.15 -12.48
CA GLY A 219 -6.16 3.67 -11.57
C GLY A 219 -6.48 2.37 -10.84
N ARG A 220 -7.51 1.61 -11.21
CA ARG A 220 -7.70 0.26 -10.66
C ARG A 220 -6.61 -0.65 -11.17
N VAL A 221 -5.92 -1.28 -10.23
CA VAL A 221 -4.81 -2.19 -10.52
C VAL A 221 -4.97 -3.46 -9.70
N ARG A 222 -4.39 -4.55 -10.19
CA ARG A 222 -4.39 -5.84 -9.50
C ARG A 222 -3.02 -6.49 -9.55
N LEU A 223 -2.58 -7.01 -8.41
CA LEU A 223 -1.38 -7.83 -8.33
C LEU A 223 -1.72 -9.28 -8.68
N VAL A 224 -1.05 -9.82 -9.70
CA VAL A 224 -1.17 -11.22 -10.12
C VAL A 224 0.18 -11.91 -10.09
N ASP A 225 0.18 -13.24 -10.03
CA ASP A 225 1.38 -14.10 -10.04
C ASP A 225 2.42 -13.73 -8.97
N ALA A 226 1.93 -13.25 -7.82
CA ALA A 226 2.80 -12.83 -6.74
C ALA A 226 3.58 -14.01 -6.16
N ARG A 227 4.91 -13.84 -6.06
CA ARG A 227 5.85 -14.80 -5.45
C ARG A 227 6.57 -14.10 -4.32
N ILE A 228 6.76 -14.82 -3.24
CA ILE A 228 7.42 -14.33 -2.03
C ILE A 228 8.60 -15.24 -1.71
N ALA A 229 9.79 -14.68 -1.75
CA ALA A 229 10.99 -15.32 -1.22
C ALA A 229 11.32 -14.71 0.14
N ASP A 230 11.39 -15.57 1.16
CA ASP A 230 11.72 -15.19 2.54
C ASP A 230 13.00 -15.92 2.94
N TYR A 231 14.07 -15.17 3.21
CA TYR A 231 15.39 -15.74 3.36
C TYR A 231 16.30 -14.92 4.27
N GLY A 232 17.25 -15.62 4.92
CA GLY A 232 18.30 -15.04 5.74
C GLY A 232 19.70 -15.15 5.11
N ALA A 233 20.73 -14.84 5.89
CA ALA A 233 22.13 -14.86 5.43
C ALA A 233 22.58 -16.24 4.94
N ARG A 234 22.10 -17.32 5.56
CA ARG A 234 22.44 -18.71 5.15
C ARG A 234 21.92 -19.02 3.73
N ASP A 235 20.70 -18.55 3.42
CA ASP A 235 20.10 -18.79 2.10
C ASP A 235 20.77 -17.96 1.01
N VAL A 236 21.31 -16.78 1.35
CA VAL A 236 22.12 -15.97 0.43
C VAL A 236 23.39 -16.73 0.08
N LEU A 237 24.08 -17.31 1.07
CA LEU A 237 25.26 -18.12 0.84
C LEU A 237 24.94 -19.39 0.05
N ALA A 238 23.88 -20.11 0.41
CA ALA A 238 23.46 -21.31 -0.33
C ALA A 238 23.15 -20.99 -1.81
N ALA A 239 22.51 -19.88 -2.10
CA ALA A 239 22.23 -19.45 -3.47
C ALA A 239 23.50 -19.14 -4.28
N ALA A 240 24.59 -18.68 -3.63
CA ALA A 240 25.87 -18.47 -4.29
C ALA A 240 26.51 -19.77 -4.77
N TRP A 241 26.16 -20.92 -4.18
CA TRP A 241 26.58 -22.27 -4.59
C TRP A 241 25.48 -23.05 -5.32
N GLY A 242 24.54 -22.38 -5.95
CA GLY A 242 23.51 -23.01 -6.79
C GLY A 242 22.28 -23.53 -6.04
N GLY A 243 22.15 -23.26 -4.75
CA GLY A 243 20.94 -23.56 -3.97
C GLY A 243 19.79 -22.65 -4.35
N ALA A 244 18.56 -23.19 -4.38
CA ALA A 244 17.37 -22.40 -4.60
C ALA A 244 16.95 -21.66 -3.32
N ARG A 245 16.50 -20.40 -3.46
CA ARG A 245 15.84 -19.69 -2.37
C ARG A 245 14.41 -20.19 -2.22
N PRO A 246 13.90 -20.39 -0.99
CA PRO A 246 12.48 -20.68 -0.79
C PRO A 246 11.61 -19.62 -1.45
N SER A 247 10.62 -20.02 -2.23
CA SER A 247 9.71 -19.12 -2.92
C SER A 247 8.30 -19.67 -2.88
N TYR A 248 7.37 -18.88 -2.44
CA TYR A 248 5.96 -19.23 -2.20
C TYR A 248 5.05 -18.33 -3.03
N SER A 249 3.90 -18.83 -3.46
CA SER A 249 2.83 -17.94 -3.92
C SER A 249 2.30 -17.10 -2.74
N LEU A 250 1.61 -16.00 -3.03
CA LEU A 250 1.00 -15.17 -1.98
C LEU A 250 0.05 -16.00 -1.11
N ALA A 251 -0.78 -16.85 -1.71
CA ALA A 251 -1.71 -17.70 -0.98
C ALA A 251 -0.99 -18.72 -0.06
N GLU A 252 0.05 -19.41 -0.57
CA GLU A 252 0.84 -20.33 0.25
C GLU A 252 1.51 -19.61 1.42
N TYR A 253 2.06 -18.40 1.18
CA TYR A 253 2.75 -17.66 2.22
C TYR A 253 1.79 -17.16 3.30
N VAL A 254 0.61 -16.69 2.91
CA VAL A 254 -0.46 -16.29 3.84
C VAL A 254 -0.89 -17.47 4.74
N ARG A 255 -0.99 -18.70 4.18
CA ARG A 255 -1.24 -19.93 4.96
C ARG A 255 -0.14 -20.22 5.96
N LEU A 256 1.12 -20.14 5.52
CA LEU A 256 2.28 -20.36 6.41
C LEU A 256 2.28 -19.37 7.60
N LEU A 257 1.78 -18.18 7.42
CA LEU A 257 1.63 -17.18 8.48
C LEU A 257 0.38 -17.39 9.36
N GLY A 258 -0.49 -18.36 9.02
CA GLY A 258 -1.76 -18.57 9.72
C GLY A 258 -2.72 -17.39 9.59
N LEU A 259 -2.68 -16.69 8.44
CA LEU A 259 -3.55 -15.55 8.12
C LEU A 259 -4.75 -15.97 7.26
N GLU A 260 -5.01 -17.26 7.12
CA GLU A 260 -6.28 -17.70 6.51
C GLU A 260 -7.41 -17.08 7.29
N ALA A 261 -8.36 -16.47 6.57
CA ALA A 261 -9.60 -16.09 7.18
C ALA A 261 -10.17 -17.35 7.81
N GLU A 262 -10.37 -17.37 9.14
CA GLU A 262 -11.34 -18.27 9.70
C GLU A 262 -12.59 -18.07 8.83
N GLU A 263 -13.18 -19.18 8.36
CA GLU A 263 -14.46 -19.11 7.65
C GLU A 263 -15.35 -18.15 8.41
N PRO A 264 -16.02 -17.19 7.73
CA PRO A 264 -16.81 -16.21 8.44
C PRO A 264 -17.69 -16.97 9.41
N ARG A 265 -17.52 -16.73 10.73
CA ARG A 265 -18.22 -17.43 11.81
C ARG A 265 -19.74 -17.40 11.64
N VAL A 266 -20.20 -16.64 10.66
CA VAL A 266 -21.58 -16.51 10.26
C VAL A 266 -21.71 -16.74 8.77
N SER A 267 -22.43 -17.80 8.40
CA SER A 267 -22.73 -18.06 7.00
C SER A 267 -23.53 -16.87 6.41
N ARG A 268 -23.41 -16.67 5.10
CA ARG A 268 -24.21 -15.65 4.40
C ARG A 268 -25.71 -15.82 4.64
N GLU A 269 -26.15 -17.08 4.76
CA GLU A 269 -27.54 -17.44 5.07
C GLU A 269 -27.93 -17.03 6.48
N ALA A 270 -27.06 -17.25 7.48
CA ALA A 270 -27.32 -16.83 8.84
C ALA A 270 -27.37 -15.31 8.98
N LEU A 271 -26.50 -14.58 8.27
CA LEU A 271 -26.56 -13.12 8.20
C LEU A 271 -27.85 -12.64 7.53
N GLN A 272 -28.25 -13.24 6.41
CA GLN A 272 -29.50 -12.90 5.73
C GLN A 272 -30.72 -13.22 6.61
N ALA A 273 -30.73 -14.35 7.33
CA ALA A 273 -31.76 -14.69 8.25
C ALA A 273 -31.86 -13.69 9.42
N ALA A 274 -30.73 -13.31 10.01
CA ALA A 274 -30.66 -12.31 11.07
C ALA A 274 -31.15 -10.91 10.59
N LEU A 275 -30.76 -10.50 9.39
CA LEU A 275 -31.24 -9.24 8.79
C LEU A 275 -32.74 -9.29 8.43
N ALA A 276 -33.23 -10.43 7.92
CA ALA A 276 -34.66 -10.65 7.63
C ALA A 276 -35.54 -10.64 8.88
N ALA A 277 -35.01 -11.15 10.00
CA ALA A 277 -35.72 -11.15 11.28
C ALA A 277 -35.95 -9.75 11.87
N LEU A 278 -35.17 -8.76 11.43
CA LEU A 278 -35.28 -7.36 11.87
C LEU A 278 -36.48 -6.61 11.25
N GLY A 279 -37.07 -7.11 10.15
CA GLY A 279 -38.20 -6.48 9.47
C GLY A 279 -37.85 -5.19 8.67
N PRO A 280 -38.81 -4.59 7.97
CA PRO A 280 -38.55 -3.47 7.04
C PRO A 280 -38.29 -2.12 7.69
N GLU A 281 -38.54 -1.96 8.98
CA GLU A 281 -38.37 -0.68 9.73
C GLU A 281 -37.20 -0.73 10.72
N VAL A 282 -36.06 -1.27 10.30
CA VAL A 282 -34.88 -1.37 11.16
C VAL A 282 -34.16 -0.06 11.30
N THR A 283 -34.01 0.41 12.53
CA THR A 283 -33.13 1.54 12.83
C THR A 283 -31.65 1.13 12.72
N TRP A 284 -30.79 2.08 12.34
CA TRP A 284 -29.33 1.86 12.27
C TRP A 284 -28.75 1.29 13.58
N GLN A 285 -29.28 1.69 14.74
CA GLN A 285 -28.85 1.18 16.05
C GLN A 285 -29.18 -0.30 16.24
N GLN A 286 -30.36 -0.75 15.80
CA GLN A 286 -30.75 -2.15 15.86
C GLN A 286 -29.91 -3.02 14.90
N ALA A 287 -29.65 -2.53 13.69
CA ALA A 287 -28.76 -3.21 12.75
C ALA A 287 -27.33 -3.33 13.31
N GLN A 288 -26.80 -2.29 13.96
CA GLN A 288 -25.51 -2.35 14.65
C GLN A 288 -25.49 -3.33 15.82
N ALA A 289 -26.57 -3.44 16.58
CA ALA A 289 -26.65 -4.39 17.71
C ALA A 289 -26.59 -5.84 17.19
N VAL A 290 -27.37 -6.18 16.16
CA VAL A 290 -27.34 -7.50 15.53
C VAL A 290 -25.97 -7.80 14.90
N LEU A 291 -25.35 -6.84 14.20
CA LEU A 291 -24.01 -7.01 13.65
C LEU A 291 -22.98 -7.24 14.76
N ARG A 292 -23.10 -6.57 15.92
CA ARG A 292 -22.23 -6.83 17.09
C ARG A 292 -22.46 -8.20 17.70
N GLU A 293 -23.67 -8.66 17.77
CA GLU A 293 -24.03 -9.99 18.30
C GLU A 293 -23.53 -11.10 17.35
N VAL A 294 -23.71 -10.91 16.04
CA VAL A 294 -23.33 -11.86 14.99
C VAL A 294 -21.81 -11.90 14.78
N PHE A 295 -21.12 -10.75 14.84
CA PHE A 295 -19.67 -10.64 14.61
C PHE A 295 -18.86 -10.38 15.89
N GLY A 296 -19.49 -10.08 17.01
CA GLY A 296 -18.87 -9.68 18.27
C GLY A 296 -18.76 -10.75 19.33
N GLY A 297 -19.10 -11.99 19.01
CA GLY A 297 -18.98 -13.13 19.90
C GLY A 297 -17.53 -13.36 20.36
N GLU A 298 -17.26 -12.95 21.62
CA GLU A 298 -16.11 -13.31 22.43
C GLU A 298 -14.74 -12.72 22.02
N ARG A 299 -14.52 -11.45 22.41
CA ARG A 299 -13.23 -11.04 22.96
C ARG A 299 -13.42 -10.88 24.48
N GLY A 300 -13.31 -11.99 25.16
CA GLY A 300 -13.32 -12.08 26.62
C GLY A 300 -12.23 -13.03 27.05
N ALA A 301 -11.32 -12.47 27.84
CA ALA A 301 -10.22 -12.99 28.66
C ALA A 301 -8.84 -12.85 28.03
#